data_ce18758a30ba1ecdfef671515c563eac
#
_entry.id   ce18758a30ba1ecdfef671515c563eac
#
_cell.length_a   1.000
_cell.length_b   1.000
_cell.length_c   1.000
_cell.angle_alpha   90.00
_cell.angle_beta   90.00
_cell.angle_gamma   90.00
#
_symmetry.space_group_name_H-M   'P 1'
#
loop_
_entity.id
_entity.type
_entity.pdbx_description
1 polymer ?
#
loop_
_entity_poly.entity_id
_entity_poly.type
_entity_poly.pdbx_seq_one_letter_code
_entity_poly.pdbx_strand_id
1 'polypeptide(L)'
;MAKILLFSDIHVHPHKRKHERLLDCLKALRWVFDQAVEKQVDAVLFGGDLLHERQKIDSFTYTEVFKILENYKNCNFRTYLLLGNHDMWFSNSWSVNSIYPFGSLNNFTTVIEPKEISISGSTWHFLPYTHNPFEDLQKLPMEDRSSKYLLGHLSIDGAKLNSAGSVADVSVEHDGDMVKVDRSIFKEYKHAYFGHYHGAQKLAKNVEYIGSPLQLSFGEAGEDKHIIILDTNKNTQEYIKNDFSPKHYYIDEENLDSYSREELEKSFVCIVTKGDLSTENKKNLEDKISNLGIDSVKLKTKSKEVSDHVINDAKLVLADENKIIEKYVEQVQVDHLEKDILIGLGKRIAEYESAE
;
A
#
# COMPACT_ATOMS: atom_id res chain seq x y z
N MET A 1 -12.59 27.14 12.85
CA MET A 1 -11.31 26.64 12.33
C MET A 1 -11.60 25.34 11.64
N ALA A 2 -11.31 25.22 10.35
CA ALA A 2 -11.62 23.99 9.64
C ALA A 2 -10.46 23.00 9.75
N LYS A 3 -10.69 21.92 10.49
CA LYS A 3 -9.75 20.80 10.65
C LYS A 3 -10.19 19.65 9.78
N ILE A 4 -9.29 19.14 8.98
CA ILE A 4 -9.52 18.01 8.06
C ILE A 4 -8.58 16.87 8.43
N LEU A 5 -9.10 15.68 8.65
CA LEU A 5 -8.31 14.47 8.77
C LEU A 5 -8.11 13.85 7.40
N LEU A 6 -6.87 13.51 7.05
CA LEU A 6 -6.49 12.82 5.81
C LEU A 6 -5.85 11.47 6.14
N PHE A 7 -6.28 10.42 5.47
CA PHE A 7 -5.66 9.10 5.48
C PHE A 7 -5.90 8.38 4.16
N SER A 8 -5.12 7.33 3.85
CA SER A 8 -5.21 6.60 2.58
C SER A 8 -4.69 5.18 2.72
N ASP A 9 -4.95 4.33 1.73
CA ASP A 9 -4.27 3.05 1.51
C ASP A 9 -4.28 2.12 2.74
N ILE A 10 -5.45 1.92 3.34
CA ILE A 10 -5.56 1.03 4.51
C ILE A 10 -5.59 -0.44 4.12
N HIS A 11 -6.03 -0.78 2.90
CA HIS A 11 -6.02 -2.14 2.36
C HIS A 11 -6.52 -3.20 3.34
N VAL A 12 -7.74 -3.03 3.84
CA VAL A 12 -8.31 -3.98 4.80
C VAL A 12 -8.39 -5.37 4.18
N HIS A 13 -7.62 -6.31 4.75
CA HIS A 13 -7.51 -7.67 4.23
C HIS A 13 -6.93 -8.63 5.28
N PRO A 14 -7.30 -9.93 5.28
CA PRO A 14 -6.69 -10.93 6.15
C PRO A 14 -5.24 -11.29 5.77
N HIS A 15 -4.63 -10.70 4.75
CA HIS A 15 -3.26 -10.89 4.30
C HIS A 15 -2.70 -12.30 4.60
N LYS A 16 -2.62 -13.16 3.58
CA LYS A 16 -2.27 -14.59 3.72
C LYS A 16 -3.22 -15.37 4.63
N ARG A 17 -4.50 -14.96 4.70
CA ARG A 17 -5.59 -15.59 5.49
C ARG A 17 -5.34 -15.62 6.99
N LYS A 18 -4.54 -14.70 7.52
CA LYS A 18 -4.34 -14.53 8.96
C LYS A 18 -5.42 -13.61 9.52
N HIS A 19 -6.32 -14.16 10.33
CA HIS A 19 -7.39 -13.39 10.96
C HIS A 19 -6.87 -12.23 11.81
N GLU A 20 -5.77 -12.43 12.52
CA GLU A 20 -5.10 -11.43 13.34
C GLU A 20 -4.73 -10.20 12.50
N ARG A 21 -4.24 -10.41 11.27
CA ARG A 21 -3.86 -9.30 10.38
C ARG A 21 -5.06 -8.46 9.95
N LEU A 22 -6.21 -9.13 9.69
CA LEU A 22 -7.46 -8.42 9.44
C LEU A 22 -7.85 -7.56 10.66
N LEU A 23 -7.73 -8.10 11.86
CA LEU A 23 -8.02 -7.34 13.10
C LEU A 23 -7.11 -6.12 13.26
N ASP A 24 -5.84 -6.20 12.87
CA ASP A 24 -4.92 -5.05 12.88
C ASP A 24 -5.40 -3.94 11.93
N CYS A 25 -5.80 -4.30 10.70
CA CYS A 25 -6.34 -3.34 9.74
C CYS A 25 -7.64 -2.71 10.25
N LEU A 26 -8.56 -3.52 10.80
CA LEU A 26 -9.83 -3.04 11.35
C LEU A 26 -9.61 -2.13 12.57
N LYS A 27 -8.62 -2.46 13.42
CA LYS A 27 -8.22 -1.62 14.56
C LYS A 27 -7.64 -0.29 14.10
N ALA A 28 -6.80 -0.31 13.06
CA ALA A 28 -6.25 0.92 12.48
C ALA A 28 -7.35 1.78 11.87
N LEU A 29 -8.31 1.19 11.12
CA LEU A 29 -9.45 1.91 10.57
C LEU A 29 -10.28 2.58 11.68
N ARG A 30 -10.58 1.85 12.76
CA ARG A 30 -11.31 2.40 13.91
C ARG A 30 -10.54 3.55 14.56
N TRP A 31 -9.26 3.37 14.79
CA TRP A 31 -8.39 4.40 15.38
C TRP A 31 -8.39 5.71 14.55
N VAL A 32 -8.38 5.62 13.22
CA VAL A 32 -8.47 6.82 12.36
C VAL A 32 -9.72 7.63 12.67
N PHE A 33 -10.88 6.96 12.76
CA PHE A 33 -12.14 7.64 13.06
C PHE A 33 -12.25 8.09 14.52
N ASP A 34 -11.68 7.35 15.47
CA ASP A 34 -11.58 7.77 16.87
C ASP A 34 -10.74 9.05 16.99
N GLN A 35 -9.64 9.16 16.22
CA GLN A 35 -8.84 10.39 16.14
C GLN A 35 -9.65 11.54 15.54
N ALA A 36 -10.52 11.27 14.54
CA ALA A 36 -11.40 12.29 14.00
C ALA A 36 -12.37 12.87 15.06
N VAL A 37 -12.91 12.00 15.91
CA VAL A 37 -13.78 12.40 17.04
C VAL A 37 -12.97 13.16 18.09
N GLU A 38 -11.82 12.65 18.52
CA GLU A 38 -10.96 13.23 19.56
C GLU A 38 -10.47 14.64 19.16
N LYS A 39 -10.00 14.78 17.92
CA LYS A 39 -9.47 16.06 17.38
C LYS A 39 -10.57 17.02 16.96
N GLN A 40 -11.85 16.60 17.03
CA GLN A 40 -13.00 17.38 16.63
C GLN A 40 -12.84 17.96 15.22
N VAL A 41 -12.62 17.08 14.25
CA VAL A 41 -12.43 17.49 12.85
C VAL A 41 -13.78 17.84 12.21
N ASP A 42 -13.75 18.68 11.19
CA ASP A 42 -14.93 19.07 10.40
C ASP A 42 -15.20 18.09 9.26
N ALA A 43 -14.15 17.40 8.78
CA ALA A 43 -14.29 16.34 7.78
C ALA A 43 -13.16 15.32 7.87
N VAL A 44 -13.45 14.11 7.37
CA VAL A 44 -12.49 13.04 7.12
C VAL A 44 -12.41 12.82 5.62
N LEU A 45 -11.20 12.89 5.05
CA LEU A 45 -10.93 12.64 3.65
C LEU A 45 -10.07 11.38 3.50
N PHE A 46 -10.62 10.41 2.82
CA PHE A 46 -9.94 9.14 2.51
C PHE A 46 -9.44 9.17 1.08
N GLY A 47 -8.15 8.89 0.91
CA GLY A 47 -7.42 8.99 -0.36
C GLY A 47 -7.45 7.76 -1.26
N GLY A 48 -8.32 6.75 -0.98
CA GLY A 48 -8.48 5.55 -1.81
C GLY A 48 -7.84 4.29 -1.24
N ASP A 49 -8.18 3.14 -1.82
CA ASP A 49 -7.73 1.80 -1.46
C ASP A 49 -8.16 1.36 -0.04
N LEU A 50 -9.48 1.32 0.15
CA LEU A 50 -10.08 0.87 1.41
C LEU A 50 -9.92 -0.63 1.61
N LEU A 51 -10.18 -1.41 0.56
CA LEU A 51 -10.06 -2.86 0.55
C LEU A 51 -8.86 -3.28 -0.31
N HIS A 52 -8.26 -4.41 0.01
CA HIS A 52 -7.09 -4.91 -0.75
C HIS A 52 -7.50 -5.68 -2.00
N GLU A 53 -8.52 -6.52 -1.88
CA GLU A 53 -9.00 -7.37 -2.98
C GLU A 53 -10.02 -6.64 -3.84
N ARG A 54 -9.82 -6.64 -5.16
CA ARG A 54 -10.71 -5.99 -6.13
C ARG A 54 -11.96 -6.82 -6.42
N GLN A 55 -11.77 -8.11 -6.72
CA GLN A 55 -12.81 -8.97 -7.28
C GLN A 55 -13.40 -9.99 -6.29
N LYS A 56 -12.70 -10.30 -5.21
CA LYS A 56 -13.08 -11.36 -4.27
C LYS A 56 -13.02 -10.87 -2.83
N ILE A 57 -13.90 -9.95 -2.50
CA ILE A 57 -14.01 -9.47 -1.12
C ILE A 57 -14.83 -10.48 -0.33
N ASP A 58 -14.25 -11.02 0.74
CA ASP A 58 -15.00 -11.92 1.61
C ASP A 58 -16.04 -11.15 2.43
N SER A 59 -17.17 -11.80 2.71
CA SER A 59 -18.31 -11.18 3.38
C SER A 59 -18.00 -10.75 4.81
N PHE A 60 -17.10 -11.45 5.50
CA PHE A 60 -16.71 -11.09 6.86
C PHE A 60 -15.94 -9.76 6.87
N THR A 61 -14.89 -9.66 6.05
CA THR A 61 -14.10 -8.42 5.91
C THR A 61 -14.99 -7.23 5.56
N TYR A 62 -15.85 -7.40 4.53
CA TYR A 62 -16.74 -6.33 4.11
C TYR A 62 -17.74 -5.89 5.21
N THR A 63 -18.32 -6.87 5.91
CA THR A 63 -19.26 -6.62 7.01
C THR A 63 -18.60 -5.87 8.16
N GLU A 64 -17.39 -6.27 8.55
CA GLU A 64 -16.69 -5.59 9.66
C GLU A 64 -16.26 -4.17 9.28
N VAL A 65 -15.81 -3.93 8.05
CA VAL A 65 -15.55 -2.57 7.55
C VAL A 65 -16.83 -1.74 7.58
N PHE A 66 -17.95 -2.29 7.08
CA PHE A 66 -19.24 -1.59 7.09
C PHE A 66 -19.66 -1.21 8.51
N LYS A 67 -19.60 -2.13 9.47
CA LYS A 67 -19.94 -1.88 10.88
C LYS A 67 -19.07 -0.77 11.49
N ILE A 68 -17.77 -0.76 11.19
CA ILE A 68 -16.89 0.30 11.68
C ILE A 68 -17.36 1.65 11.14
N LEU A 69 -17.54 1.79 9.82
CA LEU A 69 -17.95 3.06 9.21
C LEU A 69 -19.33 3.47 9.69
N GLU A 70 -20.26 2.51 9.84
CA GLU A 70 -21.62 2.76 10.35
C GLU A 70 -21.62 3.37 11.75
N ASN A 71 -20.68 3.01 12.62
CA ASN A 71 -20.59 3.58 13.97
C ASN A 71 -20.36 5.11 13.95
N TYR A 72 -19.78 5.65 12.89
CA TYR A 72 -19.48 7.08 12.76
C TYR A 72 -20.45 7.84 11.85
N LYS A 73 -21.51 7.18 11.33
CA LYS A 73 -22.49 7.78 10.41
C LYS A 73 -23.26 8.98 10.95
N ASN A 74 -23.26 9.19 12.27
CA ASN A 74 -23.96 10.29 12.92
C ASN A 74 -23.01 11.25 13.67
N CYS A 75 -21.69 11.16 13.41
CA CYS A 75 -20.73 12.11 13.95
C CYS A 75 -20.88 13.50 13.33
N ASN A 76 -20.34 14.53 14.01
CA ASN A 76 -20.44 15.92 13.56
C ASN A 76 -19.50 16.29 12.41
N PHE A 77 -18.87 15.33 11.75
CA PHE A 77 -18.02 15.52 10.59
C PHE A 77 -18.59 14.75 9.38
N ARG A 78 -18.25 15.21 8.19
CA ARG A 78 -18.53 14.49 6.95
C ARG A 78 -17.32 13.64 6.54
N THR A 79 -17.59 12.47 5.99
CA THR A 79 -16.57 11.57 5.46
C THR A 79 -16.65 11.52 3.94
N TYR A 80 -15.56 11.75 3.25
CA TYR A 80 -15.43 11.64 1.81
C TYR A 80 -14.50 10.49 1.47
N LEU A 81 -15.03 9.50 0.76
CA LEU A 81 -14.29 8.31 0.34
C LEU A 81 -13.94 8.46 -1.14
N LEU A 82 -12.67 8.73 -1.44
CA LEU A 82 -12.15 8.75 -2.80
C LEU A 82 -11.93 7.32 -3.29
N LEU A 83 -12.22 7.07 -4.57
CA LEU A 83 -12.00 5.77 -5.19
C LEU A 83 -10.52 5.56 -5.52
N GLY A 84 -9.93 4.49 -4.99
CA GLY A 84 -8.62 3.99 -5.36
C GLY A 84 -8.69 2.85 -6.38
N ASN A 85 -7.54 2.39 -6.88
CA ASN A 85 -7.50 1.32 -7.88
C ASN A 85 -7.90 -0.04 -7.33
N HIS A 86 -7.64 -0.32 -6.06
CA HIS A 86 -8.09 -1.56 -5.39
C HIS A 86 -9.58 -1.55 -5.05
N ASP A 87 -10.24 -0.40 -5.09
CA ASP A 87 -11.68 -0.32 -4.88
C ASP A 87 -12.49 -0.60 -6.16
N MET A 88 -11.85 -0.66 -7.33
CA MET A 88 -12.48 -0.85 -8.64
C MET A 88 -12.53 -2.32 -9.05
N TRP A 89 -13.68 -2.76 -9.57
CA TRP A 89 -13.79 -4.08 -10.21
C TRP A 89 -13.06 -4.12 -11.56
N PHE A 90 -13.37 -3.16 -12.42
CA PHE A 90 -12.73 -3.00 -13.72
C PHE A 90 -11.60 -1.98 -13.61
N SER A 91 -10.42 -2.28 -14.13
CA SER A 91 -9.29 -1.35 -14.08
C SER A 91 -9.55 -0.02 -14.79
N ASN A 92 -10.42 -0.01 -15.79
CA ASN A 92 -10.72 1.13 -16.65
C ASN A 92 -12.12 1.73 -16.49
N SER A 93 -12.88 1.37 -15.44
CA SER A 93 -14.24 1.86 -15.23
C SER A 93 -14.58 2.01 -13.75
N TRP A 94 -15.14 3.14 -13.40
CA TRP A 94 -15.62 3.46 -12.04
C TRP A 94 -17.00 2.87 -11.70
N SER A 95 -17.69 2.29 -12.69
CA SER A 95 -19.11 1.91 -12.59
C SER A 95 -19.40 0.84 -11.54
N VAL A 96 -18.45 -0.08 -11.33
CA VAL A 96 -18.55 -1.12 -10.29
C VAL A 96 -17.37 -0.99 -9.36
N ASN A 97 -17.65 -0.68 -8.08
CA ASN A 97 -16.62 -0.46 -7.09
C ASN A 97 -17.10 -0.84 -5.69
N SER A 98 -16.15 -1.13 -4.81
CA SER A 98 -16.42 -1.61 -3.45
C SER A 98 -16.87 -0.52 -2.49
N ILE A 99 -16.57 0.74 -2.77
CA ILE A 99 -16.91 1.86 -1.86
C ILE A 99 -18.32 2.42 -2.09
N TYR A 100 -18.94 2.14 -3.25
CA TYR A 100 -20.27 2.68 -3.61
C TYR A 100 -21.34 2.51 -2.51
N PRO A 101 -21.49 1.32 -1.86
CA PRO A 101 -22.50 1.12 -0.84
C PRO A 101 -22.34 2.00 0.40
N PHE A 102 -21.11 2.43 0.73
CA PHE A 102 -20.86 3.29 1.88
C PHE A 102 -21.43 4.71 1.70
N GLY A 103 -21.67 5.15 0.47
CA GLY A 103 -22.37 6.41 0.18
C GLY A 103 -23.82 6.45 0.67
N SER A 104 -24.41 5.31 1.05
CA SER A 104 -25.73 5.24 1.68
C SER A 104 -25.72 5.55 3.18
N LEU A 105 -24.54 5.54 3.81
CA LEU A 105 -24.40 5.91 5.22
C LEU A 105 -24.58 7.42 5.39
N ASN A 106 -25.30 7.82 6.43
CA ASN A 106 -25.46 9.24 6.75
C ASN A 106 -24.06 9.88 6.97
N ASN A 107 -23.88 11.11 6.50
CA ASN A 107 -22.62 11.87 6.53
C ASN A 107 -21.44 11.27 5.72
N PHE A 108 -21.67 10.22 4.93
CA PHE A 108 -20.67 9.68 4.01
C PHE A 108 -20.95 10.09 2.57
N THR A 109 -19.92 10.38 1.82
CA THR A 109 -19.98 10.69 0.38
C THR A 109 -18.88 9.92 -0.31
N THR A 110 -19.24 9.07 -1.27
CA THR A 110 -18.27 8.41 -2.16
C THR A 110 -17.99 9.31 -3.35
N VAL A 111 -16.71 9.48 -3.68
CA VAL A 111 -16.26 10.30 -4.79
C VAL A 111 -15.59 9.37 -5.80
N ILE A 112 -16.38 8.98 -6.79
CA ILE A 112 -15.99 8.01 -7.82
C ILE A 112 -15.63 8.65 -9.16
N GLU A 113 -15.87 9.95 -9.33
CA GLU A 113 -15.54 10.74 -10.52
C GLU A 113 -14.87 12.04 -10.11
N PRO A 114 -14.08 12.67 -10.99
CA PRO A 114 -13.47 13.98 -10.73
C PRO A 114 -14.52 15.01 -10.31
N LYS A 115 -14.30 15.66 -9.17
CA LYS A 115 -15.29 16.57 -8.59
C LYS A 115 -14.66 17.67 -7.75
N GLU A 116 -15.20 18.88 -7.87
CA GLU A 116 -14.93 19.97 -6.92
C GLU A 116 -15.96 19.96 -5.79
N ILE A 117 -15.50 20.04 -4.54
CA ILE A 117 -16.35 20.04 -3.35
C ILE A 117 -15.86 21.13 -2.40
N SER A 118 -16.80 21.94 -1.89
CA SER A 118 -16.50 22.87 -0.80
C SER A 118 -16.67 22.17 0.55
N ILE A 119 -15.62 22.19 1.37
CA ILE A 119 -15.58 21.54 2.69
C ILE A 119 -15.15 22.57 3.71
N SER A 120 -16.04 22.94 4.61
CA SER A 120 -15.78 23.81 5.76
C SER A 120 -15.03 25.12 5.37
N GLY A 121 -15.41 25.72 4.24
CA GLY A 121 -14.85 26.97 3.74
C GLY A 121 -13.55 26.82 2.93
N SER A 122 -13.11 25.62 2.64
CA SER A 122 -12.02 25.33 1.70
C SER A 122 -12.54 24.56 0.48
N THR A 123 -11.96 24.83 -0.70
CA THR A 123 -12.32 24.15 -1.94
C THR A 123 -11.35 23.03 -2.22
N TRP A 124 -11.91 21.85 -2.51
CA TRP A 124 -11.18 20.62 -2.76
C TRP A 124 -11.51 20.07 -4.14
N HIS A 125 -10.47 19.76 -4.90
CA HIS A 125 -10.56 18.91 -6.08
C HIS A 125 -10.30 17.47 -5.68
N PHE A 126 -11.20 16.58 -6.07
CA PHE A 126 -11.05 15.15 -5.90
C PHE A 126 -10.77 14.51 -7.26
N LEU A 127 -9.70 13.73 -7.34
CA LEU A 127 -9.30 13.01 -8.55
C LEU A 127 -9.14 11.53 -8.23
N PRO A 128 -10.19 10.69 -8.44
CA PRO A 128 -10.12 9.25 -8.25
C PRO A 128 -9.06 8.60 -9.13
N TYR A 129 -8.71 7.36 -8.84
CA TYR A 129 -7.82 6.59 -9.72
C TYR A 129 -8.35 6.52 -11.14
N THR A 130 -7.48 6.76 -12.10
CA THR A 130 -7.82 6.79 -13.52
C THR A 130 -6.60 6.48 -14.39
N HIS A 131 -6.85 5.86 -15.56
CA HIS A 131 -5.84 5.69 -16.62
C HIS A 131 -5.67 6.92 -17.49
N ASN A 132 -6.59 7.90 -17.40
CA ASN A 132 -6.58 9.13 -18.19
C ASN A 132 -6.48 10.39 -17.31
N PRO A 133 -5.43 10.51 -16.46
CA PRO A 133 -5.35 11.57 -15.44
C PRO A 133 -5.39 12.99 -16.03
N PHE A 134 -4.86 13.20 -17.23
CA PHE A 134 -4.87 14.50 -17.89
C PHE A 134 -6.27 14.93 -18.31
N GLU A 135 -7.04 14.03 -18.94
CA GLU A 135 -8.42 14.29 -19.36
C GLU A 135 -9.33 14.49 -18.15
N ASP A 136 -9.17 13.67 -17.13
CA ASP A 136 -9.99 13.75 -15.93
C ASP A 136 -9.68 14.98 -15.09
N LEU A 137 -8.43 15.41 -15.04
CA LEU A 137 -8.05 16.67 -14.40
C LEU A 137 -8.69 17.90 -15.12
N GLN A 138 -8.86 17.83 -16.43
CA GLN A 138 -9.53 18.90 -17.22
C GLN A 138 -11.04 19.01 -16.94
N LYS A 139 -11.68 17.97 -16.36
CA LYS A 139 -13.08 18.03 -15.92
C LYS A 139 -13.26 18.91 -14.68
N LEU A 140 -12.18 19.22 -13.96
CA LEU A 140 -12.18 20.08 -12.79
C LEU A 140 -11.97 21.54 -13.19
N PRO A 141 -12.61 22.52 -12.49
CA PRO A 141 -12.40 23.94 -12.74
C PRO A 141 -10.92 24.31 -12.59
N MET A 142 -10.31 24.80 -13.69
CA MET A 142 -8.87 25.07 -13.74
C MET A 142 -8.47 26.41 -13.12
N GLU A 143 -9.44 27.28 -12.88
CA GLU A 143 -9.22 28.63 -12.36
C GLU A 143 -8.88 28.58 -10.88
N ASP A 144 -7.99 29.48 -10.45
CA ASP A 144 -7.63 29.75 -9.05
C ASP A 144 -7.21 28.52 -8.23
N ARG A 145 -6.44 27.61 -8.83
CA ARG A 145 -5.89 26.43 -8.14
C ARG A 145 -5.04 26.75 -6.92
N SER A 146 -4.42 27.93 -6.92
CA SER A 146 -3.55 28.37 -5.81
C SER A 146 -4.31 28.53 -4.48
N SER A 147 -5.63 28.67 -4.53
CA SER A 147 -6.51 28.71 -3.35
C SER A 147 -7.10 27.35 -2.99
N LYS A 148 -6.97 26.34 -3.87
CA LYS A 148 -7.63 25.03 -3.76
C LYS A 148 -6.68 23.94 -3.28
N TYR A 149 -7.22 22.97 -2.59
CA TYR A 149 -6.58 21.69 -2.27
C TYR A 149 -6.93 20.65 -3.31
N LEU A 150 -6.08 19.64 -3.47
CA LEU A 150 -6.38 18.44 -4.26
C LEU A 150 -6.19 17.19 -3.40
N LEU A 151 -7.12 16.25 -3.50
CA LEU A 151 -6.97 14.88 -3.06
C LEU A 151 -7.07 13.95 -4.27
N GLY A 152 -6.02 13.20 -4.58
CA GLY A 152 -5.97 12.28 -5.71
C GLY A 152 -5.49 10.89 -5.33
N HIS A 153 -5.75 9.91 -6.20
CA HIS A 153 -5.20 8.55 -6.09
C HIS A 153 -4.50 8.20 -7.40
N LEU A 154 -3.20 8.53 -7.50
CA LEU A 154 -2.44 8.46 -8.75
C LEU A 154 -0.97 8.10 -8.53
N SER A 155 -0.34 7.56 -9.56
CA SER A 155 1.11 7.44 -9.66
C SER A 155 1.74 8.75 -10.14
N ILE A 156 2.55 9.39 -9.30
CA ILE A 156 3.22 10.67 -9.58
C ILE A 156 4.70 10.42 -9.85
N ASP A 157 5.23 11.06 -10.87
CA ASP A 157 6.65 10.93 -11.23
C ASP A 157 7.58 11.41 -10.11
N GLY A 158 8.65 10.64 -9.88
CA GLY A 158 9.61 10.86 -8.81
C GLY A 158 9.22 10.26 -7.46
N ALA A 159 8.05 9.61 -7.35
CA ALA A 159 7.68 8.85 -6.17
C ALA A 159 8.49 7.54 -6.05
N LYS A 160 8.81 7.15 -4.83
CA LYS A 160 9.45 5.87 -4.50
C LYS A 160 8.39 4.86 -4.11
N LEU A 161 8.50 3.62 -4.59
CA LEU A 161 7.57 2.53 -4.26
C LEU A 161 7.64 2.16 -2.78
N ASN A 162 8.86 2.17 -2.20
CA ASN A 162 9.09 1.93 -0.78
C ASN A 162 10.41 2.58 -0.32
N SER A 163 10.57 2.76 0.99
CA SER A 163 11.77 3.36 1.60
C SER A 163 13.03 2.50 1.45
N ALA A 164 12.90 1.18 1.30
CA ALA A 164 14.02 0.26 1.26
C ALA A 164 14.73 0.21 -0.10
N GLY A 165 14.18 0.84 -1.15
CA GLY A 165 14.80 0.86 -2.50
C GLY A 165 14.97 -0.53 -3.13
N SER A 166 14.50 -1.60 -2.48
CA SER A 166 14.63 -2.97 -2.95
C SER A 166 13.40 -3.38 -3.75
N VAL A 167 13.63 -3.77 -4.98
CA VAL A 167 12.68 -4.45 -5.88
C VAL A 167 12.50 -5.89 -5.39
N ALA A 168 11.89 -6.11 -4.24
CA ALA A 168 11.66 -7.48 -3.83
C ALA A 168 10.43 -7.60 -2.92
N ASP A 169 9.51 -8.41 -3.34
CA ASP A 169 8.35 -8.94 -2.60
C ASP A 169 7.16 -7.98 -2.38
N VAL A 170 6.99 -6.99 -3.20
CA VAL A 170 5.65 -6.49 -3.42
C VAL A 170 5.11 -7.22 -4.64
N SER A 171 4.17 -8.13 -4.44
CA SER A 171 3.17 -8.41 -5.45
C SER A 171 2.32 -7.13 -5.59
N VAL A 172 2.94 -6.07 -6.07
CA VAL A 172 2.23 -5.04 -6.78
C VAL A 172 1.80 -5.77 -8.03
N GLU A 173 0.53 -6.18 -8.07
CA GLU A 173 -0.08 -6.47 -9.36
C GLU A 173 0.23 -5.24 -10.20
N HIS A 174 1.17 -5.39 -11.10
CA HIS A 174 1.43 -4.40 -12.13
C HIS A 174 0.13 -4.36 -12.94
N ASP A 175 -0.72 -3.39 -12.65
CA ASP A 175 -1.61 -2.88 -13.68
C ASP A 175 -0.67 -2.42 -14.79
N GLY A 176 -0.55 -3.22 -15.83
CA GLY A 176 0.24 -2.89 -17.00
C GLY A 176 -0.13 -1.47 -17.42
N ASP A 177 0.86 -0.62 -17.68
CA ASP A 177 0.71 0.75 -18.13
C ASP A 177 0.18 1.78 -17.10
N MET A 178 0.76 1.80 -15.89
CA MET A 178 0.54 2.94 -15.00
C MET A 178 1.05 4.23 -15.63
N VAL A 179 0.13 5.13 -15.97
CA VAL A 179 0.46 6.48 -16.43
C VAL A 179 1.04 7.28 -15.27
N LYS A 180 2.34 7.55 -15.31
CA LYS A 180 2.98 8.45 -14.36
C LYS A 180 2.68 9.90 -14.72
N VAL A 181 2.14 10.63 -13.76
CA VAL A 181 1.79 12.04 -13.94
C VAL A 181 2.93 12.93 -13.46
N ASP A 182 3.33 13.91 -14.26
CA ASP A 182 4.35 14.88 -13.85
C ASP A 182 3.85 15.70 -12.65
N ARG A 183 4.61 15.63 -11.55
CA ARG A 183 4.33 16.37 -10.31
C ARG A 183 4.20 17.88 -10.51
N SER A 184 4.77 18.47 -11.57
CA SER A 184 4.74 19.89 -11.83
C SER A 184 3.32 20.42 -11.99
N ILE A 185 2.39 19.59 -12.53
CA ILE A 185 0.98 19.93 -12.74
C ILE A 185 0.27 20.27 -11.43
N PHE A 186 0.68 19.66 -10.33
CA PHE A 186 0.04 19.81 -9.02
C PHE A 186 0.67 20.94 -8.18
N LYS A 187 1.79 21.52 -8.59
CA LYS A 187 2.45 22.61 -7.87
C LYS A 187 1.64 23.91 -7.84
N GLU A 188 0.68 24.05 -8.75
CA GLU A 188 -0.22 25.19 -8.79
C GLU A 188 -1.28 25.16 -7.69
N TYR A 189 -1.56 24.00 -7.10
CA TYR A 189 -2.50 23.89 -5.99
C TYR A 189 -1.93 24.44 -4.70
N LYS A 190 -2.82 24.91 -3.80
CA LYS A 190 -2.44 25.31 -2.44
C LYS A 190 -1.70 24.15 -1.75
N HIS A 191 -2.25 22.94 -1.86
CA HIS A 191 -1.61 21.66 -1.51
C HIS A 191 -2.30 20.52 -2.23
N ALA A 192 -1.53 19.52 -2.67
CA ALA A 192 -2.02 18.31 -3.31
C ALA A 192 -1.57 17.09 -2.50
N TYR A 193 -2.55 16.29 -2.07
CA TYR A 193 -2.39 15.06 -1.31
C TYR A 193 -2.72 13.86 -2.20
N PHE A 194 -1.95 12.79 -2.06
CA PHE A 194 -2.17 11.59 -2.86
C PHE A 194 -2.17 10.33 -2.00
N GLY A 195 -3.07 9.37 -2.37
CA GLY A 195 -2.95 7.96 -2.06
C GLY A 195 -2.26 7.21 -3.19
N HIS A 196 -2.20 5.89 -3.11
CA HIS A 196 -1.63 4.91 -4.03
C HIS A 196 -0.26 4.36 -3.58
N TYR A 197 0.65 5.19 -3.10
CA TYR A 197 1.91 4.72 -2.52
C TYR A 197 1.85 4.73 -1.00
N HIS A 198 2.17 3.57 -0.39
CA HIS A 198 2.03 3.36 1.05
C HIS A 198 3.07 4.10 1.89
N GLY A 199 4.22 4.45 1.31
CA GLY A 199 5.26 5.27 1.96
C GLY A 199 4.91 6.76 1.89
N ALA A 200 4.70 7.39 3.05
CA ALA A 200 4.49 8.82 3.13
C ALA A 200 5.74 9.57 2.61
N GLN A 201 5.57 10.44 1.64
CA GLN A 201 6.70 11.13 1.01
C GLN A 201 6.31 12.47 0.39
N LYS A 202 7.18 13.45 0.53
CA LYS A 202 7.03 14.77 -0.12
C LYS A 202 7.72 14.78 -1.48
N LEU A 203 6.98 15.07 -2.53
CA LEU A 203 7.50 15.19 -3.90
C LEU A 203 7.83 16.63 -4.26
N ALA A 204 7.14 17.59 -3.62
CA ALA A 204 7.40 19.02 -3.71
C ALA A 204 6.96 19.71 -2.40
N LYS A 205 7.13 21.04 -2.30
CA LYS A 205 6.74 21.80 -1.10
C LYS A 205 5.26 21.61 -0.73
N ASN A 206 4.40 21.44 -1.73
CA ASN A 206 2.95 21.33 -1.61
C ASN A 206 2.37 20.12 -2.35
N VAL A 207 3.17 19.07 -2.58
CA VAL A 207 2.75 17.81 -3.21
C VAL A 207 3.29 16.66 -2.40
N GLU A 208 2.42 15.83 -1.83
CA GLU A 208 2.84 14.71 -0.99
C GLU A 208 1.89 13.50 -1.05
N TYR A 209 2.44 12.33 -0.82
CA TYR A 209 1.69 11.12 -0.52
C TYR A 209 1.40 11.05 0.97
N ILE A 210 0.14 10.72 1.30
CA ILE A 210 -0.32 10.55 2.68
C ILE A 210 0.32 9.30 3.30
N GLY A 211 0.42 8.22 2.51
CA GLY A 211 0.86 6.92 2.96
C GLY A 211 -0.23 6.13 3.71
N SER A 212 0.04 4.86 3.93
CA SER A 212 -0.85 3.98 4.69
C SER A 212 -0.75 4.23 6.20
N PRO A 213 -1.86 4.08 6.97
CA PRO A 213 -1.85 4.33 8.41
C PRO A 213 -1.21 3.21 9.23
N LEU A 214 -0.87 2.07 8.63
CA LEU A 214 -0.13 0.96 9.23
C LEU A 214 0.81 0.34 8.19
N GLN A 215 1.84 -0.38 8.63
CA GLN A 215 2.72 -1.11 7.72
C GLN A 215 1.98 -2.34 7.16
N LEU A 216 1.89 -2.47 5.84
CA LEU A 216 1.19 -3.55 5.14
C LEU A 216 2.11 -4.70 4.76
N SER A 217 3.39 -4.42 4.53
CA SER A 217 4.37 -5.40 4.05
C SER A 217 5.79 -5.12 4.57
N PHE A 218 6.68 -6.10 4.34
CA PHE A 218 8.12 -5.93 4.60
C PHE A 218 8.78 -4.81 3.80
N GLY A 219 8.20 -4.39 2.67
CA GLY A 219 8.67 -3.24 1.91
C GLY A 219 8.58 -1.92 2.69
N GLU A 220 7.78 -1.89 3.73
CA GLU A 220 7.53 -0.72 4.58
C GLU A 220 8.24 -0.80 5.94
N ALA A 221 9.10 -1.82 6.12
CA ALA A 221 9.86 -1.99 7.35
C ALA A 221 10.70 -0.74 7.68
N GLY A 222 10.61 -0.28 8.92
CA GLY A 222 11.29 0.93 9.38
C GLY A 222 10.57 2.25 9.06
N GLU A 223 9.42 2.22 8.38
CA GLU A 223 8.61 3.41 8.15
C GLU A 223 7.73 3.73 9.35
N ASP A 224 7.69 5.00 9.73
CA ASP A 224 6.67 5.50 10.64
C ASP A 224 5.36 5.73 9.88
N LYS A 225 4.27 5.21 10.41
CA LYS A 225 2.94 5.34 9.84
C LYS A 225 2.12 6.36 10.60
N HIS A 226 1.33 7.17 9.90
CA HIS A 226 0.58 8.26 10.50
C HIS A 226 -0.69 8.62 9.70
N ILE A 227 -1.49 9.46 10.29
CA ILE A 227 -2.56 10.21 9.63
C ILE A 227 -2.24 11.71 9.72
N ILE A 228 -2.88 12.52 8.88
CA ILE A 228 -2.64 13.97 8.83
C ILE A 228 -3.87 14.72 9.34
N ILE A 229 -3.68 15.66 10.26
CA ILE A 229 -4.69 16.67 10.60
C ILE A 229 -4.25 17.99 9.98
N LEU A 230 -5.01 18.47 9.01
CA LEU A 230 -4.80 19.73 8.32
C LEU A 230 -5.70 20.83 8.91
N ASP A 231 -5.10 21.92 9.39
CA ASP A 231 -5.84 23.18 9.63
C ASP A 231 -5.80 24.01 8.35
N THR A 232 -6.94 24.07 7.63
CA THR A 232 -7.01 24.72 6.32
C THR A 232 -6.91 26.25 6.41
N ASN A 233 -7.21 26.86 7.56
CA ASN A 233 -7.09 28.31 7.76
C ASN A 233 -5.65 28.73 7.99
N LYS A 234 -4.90 27.94 8.79
CA LYS A 234 -3.49 28.20 9.05
C LYS A 234 -2.57 27.60 8.00
N ASN A 235 -3.10 26.66 7.19
CA ASN A 235 -2.33 25.85 6.28
C ASN A 235 -1.18 25.09 6.98
N THR A 236 -1.49 24.51 8.15
CA THR A 236 -0.54 23.72 8.96
C THR A 236 -1.01 22.29 9.10
N GLN A 237 -0.05 21.35 9.17
CA GLN A 237 -0.27 19.92 9.29
C GLN A 237 0.26 19.41 10.63
N GLU A 238 -0.49 18.54 11.28
CA GLU A 238 -0.09 17.72 12.42
C GLU A 238 -0.11 16.25 11.95
N TYR A 239 1.00 15.53 12.16
CA TYR A 239 1.10 14.11 11.84
C TYR A 239 0.87 13.30 13.12
N ILE A 240 -0.21 12.51 13.17
CA ILE A 240 -0.52 11.65 14.31
C ILE A 240 -0.03 10.24 13.99
N LYS A 241 1.00 9.82 14.71
CA LYS A 241 1.67 8.54 14.51
C LYS A 241 0.82 7.36 15.00
N ASN A 242 0.84 6.27 14.26
CA ASN A 242 0.32 4.99 14.69
C ASN A 242 1.42 4.17 15.37
N ASP A 243 1.44 4.18 16.69
CA ASP A 243 2.46 3.48 17.50
C ASP A 243 2.02 2.09 17.96
N PHE A 244 0.76 1.70 17.72
CA PHE A 244 0.18 0.47 18.26
C PHE A 244 0.07 -0.70 17.26
N SER A 245 0.13 -0.43 15.94
CA SER A 245 0.04 -1.48 14.93
C SER A 245 1.32 -2.30 14.87
N PRO A 246 1.22 -3.62 14.64
CA PRO A 246 2.37 -4.46 14.44
C PRO A 246 3.29 -3.95 13.33
N LYS A 247 4.60 -3.99 13.56
CA LYS A 247 5.62 -3.52 12.64
C LYS A 247 6.31 -4.68 11.92
N HIS A 248 6.94 -4.36 10.80
CA HIS A 248 7.79 -5.28 10.05
C HIS A 248 9.25 -4.94 10.32
N TYR A 249 10.07 -5.96 10.55
CA TYR A 249 11.51 -5.83 10.81
C TYR A 249 12.32 -6.72 9.88
N TYR A 250 13.40 -6.17 9.33
CA TYR A 250 14.51 -6.95 8.81
C TYR A 250 15.64 -6.94 9.82
N ILE A 251 16.01 -8.11 10.35
CA ILE A 251 17.01 -8.23 11.41
C ILE A 251 18.07 -9.23 10.94
N ASP A 252 19.33 -8.80 10.88
CA ASP A 252 20.43 -9.74 10.71
C ASP A 252 20.51 -10.65 11.94
N GLU A 253 20.69 -11.96 11.74
CA GLU A 253 20.68 -12.97 12.80
C GLU A 253 21.59 -12.58 14.00
N GLU A 254 22.75 -12.01 13.70
CA GLU A 254 23.74 -11.56 14.71
C GLU A 254 23.25 -10.40 15.57
N ASN A 255 22.24 -9.65 15.12
CA ASN A 255 21.69 -8.50 15.81
C ASN A 255 20.37 -8.82 16.57
N LEU A 256 19.90 -10.07 16.51
CA LEU A 256 18.62 -10.45 17.10
C LEU A 256 18.59 -10.22 18.64
N ASP A 257 19.73 -10.45 19.31
CA ASP A 257 19.86 -10.26 20.75
C ASP A 257 19.84 -8.78 21.20
N SER A 258 19.90 -7.82 20.27
CA SER A 258 19.81 -6.38 20.58
C SER A 258 18.37 -5.89 20.72
N TYR A 259 17.38 -6.71 20.38
CA TYR A 259 15.97 -6.38 20.46
C TYR A 259 15.33 -6.96 21.72
N SER A 260 14.44 -6.20 22.31
CA SER A 260 13.65 -6.66 23.45
C SER A 260 12.41 -7.44 22.99
N ARG A 261 11.85 -8.25 23.89
CA ARG A 261 10.56 -8.91 23.66
C ARG A 261 9.44 -7.90 23.40
N GLU A 262 9.43 -6.79 24.12
CA GLU A 262 8.42 -5.73 24.00
C GLU A 262 8.40 -5.11 22.60
N GLU A 263 9.56 -4.97 21.94
CA GLU A 263 9.69 -4.44 20.60
C GLU A 263 9.21 -5.42 19.51
N LEU A 264 9.48 -6.72 19.70
CA LEU A 264 9.23 -7.74 18.66
C LEU A 264 7.95 -8.55 18.87
N GLU A 265 7.35 -8.50 20.07
CA GLU A 265 6.09 -9.19 20.33
C GLU A 265 5.01 -8.71 19.36
N LYS A 266 4.32 -9.67 18.72
CA LYS A 266 3.28 -9.43 17.70
C LYS A 266 3.77 -8.77 16.40
N SER A 267 5.10 -8.58 16.24
CA SER A 267 5.68 -8.01 15.02
C SER A 267 5.96 -9.08 13.95
N PHE A 268 6.10 -8.64 12.70
CA PHE A 268 6.50 -9.48 11.58
C PHE A 268 8.00 -9.35 11.41
N VAL A 269 8.75 -10.44 11.62
CA VAL A 269 10.22 -10.39 11.59
C VAL A 269 10.76 -11.22 10.43
N CYS A 270 11.59 -10.61 9.60
CA CYS A 270 12.42 -11.32 8.61
C CYS A 270 13.85 -11.38 9.12
N ILE A 271 14.28 -12.57 9.55
CA ILE A 271 15.66 -12.80 10.00
C ILE A 271 16.52 -13.10 8.78
N VAL A 272 17.59 -12.34 8.62
CA VAL A 272 18.52 -12.45 7.50
C VAL A 272 19.80 -13.19 7.97
N THR A 273 20.04 -14.38 7.41
CA THR A 273 21.22 -15.21 7.72
C THR A 273 22.33 -15.04 6.70
N LYS A 274 23.58 -15.21 7.08
CA LYS A 274 24.76 -15.10 6.18
C LYS A 274 24.95 -16.34 5.28
N GLY A 275 24.23 -17.41 5.54
CA GLY A 275 24.34 -18.69 4.82
C GLY A 275 23.33 -19.69 5.37
N ASP A 276 23.42 -20.93 4.89
CA ASP A 276 22.59 -22.01 5.40
C ASP A 276 22.95 -22.33 6.85
N LEU A 277 21.94 -22.43 7.69
CA LEU A 277 22.11 -22.73 9.11
C LEU A 277 22.29 -24.23 9.32
N SER A 278 23.28 -24.61 10.13
CA SER A 278 23.38 -25.98 10.67
C SER A 278 22.15 -26.32 11.52
N THR A 279 21.92 -27.60 11.74
CA THR A 279 20.78 -28.07 12.59
C THR A 279 20.84 -27.47 14.00
N GLU A 280 22.04 -27.37 14.58
CA GLU A 280 22.25 -26.77 15.91
C GLU A 280 21.94 -25.26 15.90
N ASN A 281 22.41 -24.52 14.90
CA ASN A 281 22.14 -23.09 14.78
C ASN A 281 20.63 -22.82 14.54
N LYS A 282 19.95 -23.68 13.76
CA LYS A 282 18.49 -23.57 13.60
C LYS A 282 17.76 -23.69 14.93
N LYS A 283 18.12 -24.70 15.75
CA LYS A 283 17.50 -24.90 17.06
C LYS A 283 17.76 -23.70 18.00
N ASN A 284 19.00 -23.22 18.05
CA ASN A 284 19.34 -22.04 18.85
C ASN A 284 18.57 -20.80 18.42
N LEU A 285 18.35 -20.63 17.10
CA LEU A 285 17.57 -19.52 16.56
C LEU A 285 16.07 -19.67 16.91
N GLU A 286 15.52 -20.88 16.84
CA GLU A 286 14.13 -21.17 17.24
C GLU A 286 13.91 -20.86 18.72
N ASP A 287 14.84 -21.23 19.60
CA ASP A 287 14.78 -20.92 21.04
C ASP A 287 14.81 -19.39 21.28
N LYS A 288 15.66 -18.65 20.56
CA LYS A 288 15.71 -17.18 20.63
C LYS A 288 14.40 -16.54 20.15
N ILE A 289 13.85 -16.98 19.03
CA ILE A 289 12.57 -16.49 18.48
C ILE A 289 11.45 -16.71 19.50
N SER A 290 11.39 -17.89 20.11
CA SER A 290 10.40 -18.24 21.11
C SER A 290 10.51 -17.32 22.35
N ASN A 291 11.73 -17.09 22.84
CA ASN A 291 11.99 -16.22 23.99
C ASN A 291 11.59 -14.77 23.75
N LEU A 292 11.76 -14.28 22.50
CA LEU A 292 11.35 -12.93 22.08
C LEU A 292 9.84 -12.80 21.81
N GLY A 293 9.08 -13.92 21.84
CA GLY A 293 7.63 -13.90 21.64
C GLY A 293 7.21 -13.49 20.22
N ILE A 294 8.06 -13.79 19.23
CA ILE A 294 7.80 -13.44 17.82
C ILE A 294 6.82 -14.44 17.21
N ASP A 295 5.65 -13.99 16.82
CA ASP A 295 4.60 -14.85 16.26
C ASP A 295 4.77 -15.15 14.76
N SER A 296 5.43 -14.27 14.02
CA SER A 296 5.58 -14.38 12.57
C SER A 296 7.01 -14.14 12.14
N VAL A 297 7.69 -15.21 11.76
CA VAL A 297 9.09 -15.17 11.31
C VAL A 297 9.22 -15.66 9.87
N LYS A 298 9.99 -14.91 9.08
CA LYS A 298 10.48 -15.32 7.76
C LYS A 298 12.01 -15.43 7.83
N LEU A 299 12.58 -16.50 7.31
CA LEU A 299 14.03 -16.62 7.16
C LEU A 299 14.42 -16.27 5.73
N LYS A 300 15.46 -15.46 5.58
CA LYS A 300 16.06 -15.08 4.30
C LYS A 300 17.56 -15.25 4.38
N THR A 301 18.14 -16.02 3.47
CA THR A 301 19.60 -16.15 3.37
C THR A 301 20.14 -15.05 2.49
N LYS A 302 21.19 -14.33 2.93
CA LYS A 302 21.96 -13.46 2.02
C LYS A 302 22.58 -14.36 0.96
N SER A 303 22.10 -14.32 -0.28
CA SER A 303 22.80 -14.93 -1.40
C SER A 303 24.18 -14.28 -1.46
N LYS A 304 25.26 -15.09 -1.62
CA LYS A 304 26.58 -14.56 -1.98
C LYS A 304 26.36 -13.60 -3.16
N GLU A 305 26.92 -12.40 -3.06
CA GLU A 305 26.88 -11.42 -4.13
C GLU A 305 27.14 -12.12 -5.46
N VAL A 306 26.11 -12.17 -6.29
CA VAL A 306 26.28 -12.56 -7.69
C VAL A 306 27.06 -11.40 -8.29
N SER A 307 28.30 -11.64 -8.68
CA SER A 307 29.18 -10.65 -9.27
C SER A 307 28.49 -9.90 -10.40
N ASP A 308 28.76 -8.60 -10.53
CA ASP A 308 28.17 -7.65 -11.51
C ASP A 308 28.11 -8.14 -12.98
N HIS A 309 28.79 -9.25 -13.31
CA HIS A 309 28.74 -9.87 -14.64
C HIS A 309 27.38 -10.54 -14.98
N VAL A 310 26.55 -10.91 -14.01
CA VAL A 310 25.25 -11.56 -14.27
C VAL A 310 24.15 -10.52 -14.53
N ILE A 311 24.31 -9.27 -14.07
CA ILE A 311 23.31 -8.20 -14.29
C ILE A 311 23.27 -7.74 -15.75
N ASN A 312 24.38 -7.81 -16.48
CA ASN A 312 24.42 -7.45 -17.91
C ASN A 312 23.76 -8.51 -18.81
N ASP A 313 23.79 -9.78 -18.42
CA ASP A 313 23.09 -10.85 -19.16
C ASP A 313 21.59 -10.87 -18.90
N ALA A 314 21.12 -10.46 -17.71
CA ALA A 314 19.71 -10.41 -17.37
C ALA A 314 18.93 -9.35 -18.19
N LYS A 315 19.58 -8.24 -18.57
CA LYS A 315 18.95 -7.22 -19.43
C LYS A 315 18.70 -7.69 -20.87
N LEU A 316 19.45 -8.68 -21.34
CA LEU A 316 19.25 -9.26 -22.68
C LEU A 316 18.20 -10.39 -22.69
N VAL A 317 17.85 -10.95 -21.54
CA VAL A 317 16.95 -12.12 -21.42
C VAL A 317 15.49 -11.70 -21.21
N LEU A 318 15.21 -10.45 -20.81
CA LEU A 318 13.85 -9.94 -20.59
C LEU A 318 12.99 -9.80 -21.84
N ALA A 319 13.51 -10.16 -23.03
CA ALA A 319 12.78 -10.08 -24.31
C ALA A 319 12.30 -11.44 -24.84
N ASP A 320 12.58 -12.57 -24.19
CA ASP A 320 12.19 -13.90 -24.70
C ASP A 320 11.99 -14.89 -23.53
N GLU A 321 10.72 -15.09 -23.16
CA GLU A 321 10.30 -15.98 -22.07
C GLU A 321 10.82 -17.41 -22.25
N ASN A 322 10.91 -17.91 -23.47
CA ASN A 322 11.41 -19.25 -23.79
C ASN A 322 12.89 -19.41 -23.40
N LYS A 323 13.69 -18.36 -23.56
CA LYS A 323 15.11 -18.38 -23.14
C LYS A 323 15.27 -18.32 -21.63
N ILE A 324 14.34 -17.69 -20.91
CA ILE A 324 14.33 -17.66 -19.45
C ILE A 324 14.07 -19.07 -18.92
N ILE A 325 13.08 -19.78 -19.49
CA ILE A 325 12.74 -21.16 -19.12
C ILE A 325 13.90 -22.10 -19.39
N GLU A 326 14.54 -22.01 -20.54
CA GLU A 326 15.73 -22.83 -20.90
C GLU A 326 16.87 -22.62 -19.91
N LYS A 327 17.27 -21.38 -19.64
CA LYS A 327 18.35 -21.05 -18.68
C LYS A 327 18.01 -21.49 -17.25
N TYR A 328 16.76 -21.33 -16.83
CA TYR A 328 16.33 -21.78 -15.50
C TYR A 328 16.45 -23.28 -15.34
N VAL A 329 15.95 -24.06 -16.31
CA VAL A 329 16.02 -25.53 -16.29
C VAL A 329 17.46 -26.03 -16.40
N GLU A 330 18.35 -25.35 -17.12
CA GLU A 330 19.77 -25.68 -17.16
C GLU A 330 20.48 -25.52 -15.80
N GLN A 331 20.07 -24.55 -14.99
CA GLN A 331 20.66 -24.25 -13.67
C GLN A 331 20.11 -25.10 -12.53
N VAL A 332 18.90 -25.69 -12.69
CA VAL A 332 18.29 -26.52 -11.66
C VAL A 332 18.83 -27.95 -11.76
N GLN A 333 19.41 -28.45 -10.67
CA GLN A 333 19.75 -29.87 -10.53
C GLN A 333 18.49 -30.67 -10.21
N VAL A 334 18.01 -31.45 -11.16
CA VAL A 334 16.83 -32.34 -11.00
C VAL A 334 17.27 -33.77 -11.23
N ASP A 335 17.32 -34.55 -10.19
CA ASP A 335 17.95 -35.89 -10.22
C ASP A 335 17.15 -36.96 -10.97
N HIS A 336 15.91 -36.72 -11.41
CA HIS A 336 15.06 -37.76 -11.99
C HIS A 336 14.18 -37.31 -13.17
N LEU A 337 14.38 -36.13 -13.75
CA LEU A 337 13.59 -35.65 -14.89
C LEU A 337 14.49 -35.19 -16.03
N GLU A 338 14.15 -35.60 -17.25
CA GLU A 338 14.87 -35.13 -18.44
C GLU A 338 14.62 -33.64 -18.66
N LYS A 339 15.71 -32.85 -18.75
CA LYS A 339 15.66 -31.38 -18.89
C LYS A 339 14.83 -30.91 -20.07
N ASP A 340 14.87 -31.66 -21.18
CA ASP A 340 14.07 -31.34 -22.39
C ASP A 340 12.57 -31.45 -22.16
N ILE A 341 12.13 -32.35 -21.28
CA ILE A 341 10.71 -32.48 -20.89
C ILE A 341 10.29 -31.29 -20.04
N LEU A 342 11.15 -30.85 -19.11
CA LEU A 342 10.86 -29.68 -18.27
C LEU A 342 10.80 -28.39 -19.08
N ILE A 343 11.72 -28.20 -20.03
CA ILE A 343 11.70 -27.06 -20.95
C ILE A 343 10.43 -27.06 -21.79
N GLY A 344 10.05 -28.22 -22.36
CA GLY A 344 8.83 -28.35 -23.16
C GLY A 344 7.55 -28.13 -22.36
N LEU A 345 7.53 -28.48 -21.08
CA LEU A 345 6.40 -28.23 -20.18
C LEU A 345 6.30 -26.76 -19.81
N GLY A 346 7.42 -26.14 -19.44
CA GLY A 346 7.50 -24.72 -19.10
C GLY A 346 7.06 -23.81 -20.26
N LYS A 347 7.49 -24.10 -21.47
CA LYS A 347 7.05 -23.36 -22.67
C LYS A 347 5.56 -23.48 -22.91
N ARG A 348 4.96 -24.68 -22.75
CA ARG A 348 3.52 -24.88 -22.89
C ARG A 348 2.71 -24.14 -21.82
N ILE A 349 3.22 -24.05 -20.58
CA ILE A 349 2.56 -23.28 -19.52
C ILE A 349 2.58 -21.78 -19.84
N ALA A 350 3.72 -21.25 -20.29
CA ALA A 350 3.83 -19.85 -20.68
C ALA A 350 2.93 -19.49 -21.88
N GLU A 351 2.81 -20.38 -22.86
CA GLU A 351 1.87 -20.20 -24.00
C GLU A 351 0.39 -20.24 -23.56
N TYR A 352 0.06 -20.99 -22.51
CA TYR A 352 -1.31 -21.11 -22.00
C TYR A 352 -1.71 -19.84 -21.19
N GLU A 353 -0.79 -19.28 -20.41
CA GLU A 353 -1.02 -18.04 -19.66
C GLU A 353 -1.05 -16.78 -20.56
N SER A 354 -0.38 -16.82 -21.72
CA SER A 354 -0.43 -15.71 -22.69
C SER A 354 -1.67 -15.72 -23.58
N ALA A 355 -2.51 -16.78 -23.50
CA ALA A 355 -3.73 -16.96 -24.31
C ALA A 355 -5.04 -16.66 -23.56
N GLU A 356 -4.99 -16.40 -22.24
CA GLU A 356 -6.09 -15.91 -21.41
C GLU A 356 -5.93 -14.40 -21.14
#